data_54558af5ab35d672d2fea0f08546090e
#
_entry.id   54558af5ab35d672d2fea0f08546090e
#
_cell.length_a   1.000
_cell.length_b   1.000
_cell.length_c   1.000
_cell.angle_alpha   90.00
_cell.angle_beta   90.00
_cell.angle_gamma   90.00
#
_symmetry.space_group_name_H-M   'P 1'
#
loop_
_entity.id
_entity.type
_entity.pdbx_description
1 polymer ?
#
loop_
_entity_poly.entity_id
_entity_poly.type
_entity_poly.pdbx_seq_one_letter_code
_entity_poly.pdbx_strand_id
1 'polypeptide(L)'
;MKKSKKFLLMVALAFVQFIAHAQSNKTNGNALLEEAKKAIAKSNAILFDLYLKNDGSVVKLFAEDACIMAPNAPALCGREGVAKFFKDAYETGGVRSGKTTTLNVYGDGQEFVTEEGLYQVFDANKKLVDEGKFLILWKKTKDGWKDFRDSFSSNRIQK
;
A
#
# COMPACT_ATOMS: atom_id res chain seq x y z
N MET A 1 -50.86 -30.08 17.37
CA MET A 1 -49.43 -30.03 17.78
C MET A 1 -48.39 -30.38 16.72
N LYS A 2 -48.74 -30.53 15.41
CA LYS A 2 -47.80 -30.87 14.32
C LYS A 2 -47.21 -29.65 13.55
N LYS A 3 -47.75 -28.43 13.74
CA LYS A 3 -47.30 -27.21 13.04
C LYS A 3 -46.04 -26.55 13.63
N SER A 4 -45.76 -26.75 14.92
CA SER A 4 -44.62 -26.15 15.62
C SER A 4 -43.25 -26.71 15.23
N LYS A 5 -43.16 -28.01 14.91
CA LYS A 5 -41.90 -28.67 14.54
C LYS A 5 -41.37 -28.26 13.16
N LYS A 6 -42.28 -27.97 12.18
CA LYS A 6 -41.90 -27.51 10.83
C LYS A 6 -41.38 -26.08 10.83
N PHE A 7 -41.94 -25.22 11.72
CA PHE A 7 -41.46 -23.83 11.84
C PHE A 7 -40.05 -23.75 12.46
N LEU A 8 -39.79 -24.58 13.46
CA LEU A 8 -38.47 -24.64 14.12
C LEU A 8 -37.38 -25.16 13.14
N LEU A 9 -37.74 -26.10 12.26
CA LEU A 9 -36.78 -26.61 11.27
C LEU A 9 -36.42 -25.59 10.19
N MET A 10 -37.38 -24.75 9.73
CA MET A 10 -37.11 -23.67 8.78
C MET A 10 -36.23 -22.57 9.34
N VAL A 11 -36.39 -22.20 10.62
CA VAL A 11 -35.55 -21.19 11.28
C VAL A 11 -34.13 -21.72 11.44
N ALA A 12 -33.93 -22.99 11.78
CA ALA A 12 -32.60 -23.61 11.88
C ALA A 12 -31.88 -23.67 10.52
N LEU A 13 -32.59 -23.99 9.41
CA LEU A 13 -31.99 -23.98 8.07
C LEU A 13 -31.55 -22.57 7.63
N ALA A 14 -32.33 -21.53 7.96
CA ALA A 14 -31.99 -20.15 7.62
C ALA A 14 -30.72 -19.67 8.37
N PHE A 15 -30.56 -20.07 9.64
CA PHE A 15 -29.36 -19.76 10.44
C PHE A 15 -28.09 -20.43 9.88
N VAL A 16 -28.18 -21.68 9.43
CA VAL A 16 -27.02 -22.39 8.84
C VAL A 16 -26.56 -21.73 7.53
N GLN A 17 -27.47 -21.22 6.73
CA GLN A 17 -27.13 -20.51 5.48
C GLN A 17 -26.47 -19.16 5.78
N PHE A 18 -26.87 -18.43 6.82
CA PHE A 18 -26.23 -17.16 7.23
C PHE A 18 -24.79 -17.37 7.70
N ILE A 19 -24.52 -18.42 8.46
CA ILE A 19 -23.16 -18.75 8.94
C ILE A 19 -22.26 -19.16 7.77
N ALA A 20 -22.75 -19.95 6.81
CA ALA A 20 -22.00 -20.37 5.64
C ALA A 20 -21.61 -19.18 4.73
N HIS A 21 -22.50 -18.20 4.54
CA HIS A 21 -22.21 -16.98 3.77
C HIS A 21 -21.19 -16.08 4.47
N ALA A 22 -21.28 -15.90 5.79
CA ALA A 22 -20.34 -15.11 6.56
C ALA A 22 -18.93 -15.74 6.55
N GLN A 23 -18.83 -17.06 6.60
CA GLN A 23 -17.58 -17.79 6.56
C GLN A 23 -16.93 -17.77 5.17
N SER A 24 -17.71 -17.87 4.09
CA SER A 24 -17.25 -17.77 2.71
C SER A 24 -16.68 -16.37 2.39
N ASN A 25 -17.36 -15.31 2.84
CA ASN A 25 -16.90 -13.93 2.64
C ASN A 25 -15.59 -13.63 3.39
N LYS A 26 -15.43 -14.16 4.60
CA LYS A 26 -14.21 -13.98 5.40
C LYS A 26 -13.01 -14.71 4.79
N THR A 27 -13.22 -15.90 4.25
CA THR A 27 -12.16 -16.69 3.58
C THR A 27 -11.73 -16.02 2.27
N ASN A 28 -12.68 -15.46 1.52
CA ASN A 28 -12.40 -14.74 0.28
C ASN A 28 -11.65 -13.41 0.54
N GLY A 29 -12.06 -12.64 1.55
CA GLY A 29 -11.37 -11.42 1.95
C GLY A 29 -9.93 -11.66 2.39
N ASN A 30 -9.66 -12.75 3.12
CA ASN A 30 -8.29 -13.11 3.49
C ASN A 30 -7.43 -13.45 2.28
N ALA A 31 -7.97 -14.16 1.27
CA ALA A 31 -7.24 -14.49 0.05
C ALA A 31 -6.92 -13.24 -0.78
N LEU A 32 -7.85 -12.30 -0.90
CA LEU A 32 -7.66 -11.05 -1.61
C LEU A 32 -6.63 -10.13 -0.91
N LEU A 33 -6.65 -10.08 0.42
CA LEU A 33 -5.65 -9.34 1.19
C LEU A 33 -4.24 -9.94 1.01
N GLU A 34 -4.11 -11.27 1.00
CA GLU A 34 -2.83 -11.94 0.75
C GLU A 34 -2.32 -11.70 -0.69
N GLU A 35 -3.21 -11.61 -1.68
CA GLU A 35 -2.86 -11.19 -3.05
C GLU A 35 -2.29 -9.76 -3.05
N ALA A 36 -2.97 -8.83 -2.36
CA ALA A 36 -2.51 -7.46 -2.23
C ALA A 36 -1.13 -7.37 -1.57
N LYS A 37 -0.91 -8.07 -0.45
CA LYS A 37 0.39 -8.14 0.25
C LYS A 37 1.52 -8.60 -0.66
N LYS A 38 1.29 -9.64 -1.47
CA LYS A 38 2.28 -10.13 -2.44
C LYS A 38 2.60 -9.11 -3.52
N ALA A 39 1.59 -8.41 -4.02
CA ALA A 39 1.76 -7.38 -5.04
C ALA A 39 2.53 -6.17 -4.49
N ILE A 40 2.21 -5.72 -3.28
CA ILE A 40 2.92 -4.65 -2.56
C ILE A 40 4.39 -5.03 -2.34
N ALA A 41 4.65 -6.21 -1.80
CA ALA A 41 6.01 -6.69 -1.57
C ALA A 41 6.84 -6.71 -2.86
N LYS A 42 6.23 -7.11 -4.00
CA LYS A 42 6.87 -7.07 -5.32
C LYS A 42 7.17 -5.64 -5.77
N SER A 43 6.26 -4.70 -5.57
CA SER A 43 6.47 -3.28 -5.90
C SER A 43 7.59 -2.68 -5.05
N ASN A 44 7.59 -2.93 -3.74
CA ASN A 44 8.62 -2.46 -2.82
C ASN A 44 10.00 -3.03 -3.16
N ALA A 45 10.08 -4.29 -3.59
CA ALA A 45 11.34 -4.93 -3.96
C ALA A 45 12.03 -4.27 -5.17
N ILE A 46 11.28 -3.66 -6.09
CA ILE A 46 11.81 -3.02 -7.30
C ILE A 46 11.82 -1.49 -7.26
N LEU A 47 11.30 -0.89 -6.19
CA LEU A 47 11.16 0.56 -6.07
C LEU A 47 12.50 1.28 -6.28
N PHE A 48 13.52 0.91 -5.53
CA PHE A 48 14.83 1.57 -5.61
C PHE A 48 15.60 1.23 -6.88
N ASP A 49 15.42 0.05 -7.45
CA ASP A 49 16.00 -0.31 -8.75
C ASP A 49 15.45 0.58 -9.89
N LEU A 50 14.17 0.90 -9.83
CA LEU A 50 13.53 1.80 -10.80
C LEU A 50 13.90 3.26 -10.54
N TYR A 51 13.92 3.67 -9.28
CA TYR A 51 14.32 5.00 -8.85
C TYR A 51 15.74 5.35 -9.31
N LEU A 52 16.69 4.44 -9.12
CA LEU A 52 18.10 4.65 -9.45
C LEU A 52 18.38 4.81 -10.93
N LYS A 53 17.49 4.38 -11.80
CA LYS A 53 17.59 4.64 -13.25
C LYS A 53 17.47 6.13 -13.58
N ASN A 54 16.80 6.90 -12.71
CA ASN A 54 16.51 8.32 -12.90
C ASN A 54 15.90 8.67 -14.27
N ASP A 55 15.14 7.73 -14.85
CA ASP A 55 14.49 7.83 -16.16
C ASP A 55 12.96 7.98 -16.07
N GLY A 56 12.45 8.19 -14.87
CA GLY A 56 11.00 8.29 -14.58
C GLY A 56 10.28 6.95 -14.51
N SER A 57 10.96 5.82 -14.72
CA SER A 57 10.33 4.49 -14.72
C SER A 57 9.71 4.10 -13.38
N VAL A 58 10.12 4.70 -12.28
CA VAL A 58 9.55 4.52 -10.94
C VAL A 58 8.07 4.90 -10.88
N VAL A 59 7.62 5.86 -11.68
CA VAL A 59 6.23 6.36 -11.74
C VAL A 59 5.22 5.25 -12.08
N LYS A 60 5.65 4.19 -12.74
CA LYS A 60 4.76 3.06 -13.08
C LYS A 60 4.27 2.27 -11.86
N LEU A 61 4.89 2.42 -10.69
CA LEU A 61 4.43 1.82 -9.43
C LEU A 61 3.25 2.57 -8.82
N PHE A 62 3.00 3.79 -9.27
CA PHE A 62 1.99 4.72 -8.77
C PHE A 62 0.74 4.72 -9.66
N ALA A 63 -0.42 4.98 -9.05
CA ALA A 63 -1.66 5.24 -9.79
C ALA A 63 -1.54 6.55 -10.60
N GLU A 64 -2.36 6.71 -11.65
CA GLU A 64 -2.33 7.93 -12.47
C GLU A 64 -2.68 9.19 -11.68
N ASP A 65 -3.56 9.04 -10.70
CA ASP A 65 -4.04 10.07 -9.79
C ASP A 65 -3.37 9.99 -8.39
N ALA A 66 -2.19 9.37 -8.30
CA ALA A 66 -1.45 9.25 -7.05
C ALA A 66 -0.98 10.60 -6.51
N CYS A 67 -0.83 10.70 -5.18
CA CYS A 67 -0.21 11.85 -4.52
C CYS A 67 0.85 11.37 -3.51
N ILE A 68 2.01 12.02 -3.53
CA ILE A 68 3.03 11.91 -2.49
C ILE A 68 2.90 13.12 -1.56
N MET A 69 2.73 12.85 -0.27
CA MET A 69 2.54 13.82 0.80
C MET A 69 3.77 13.82 1.71
N ALA A 70 4.82 14.48 1.21
CA ALA A 70 6.07 14.61 1.95
C ALA A 70 5.91 15.58 3.15
N PRO A 71 6.68 15.40 4.24
CA PRO A 71 6.63 16.30 5.38
C PRO A 71 7.09 17.70 4.98
N ASN A 72 6.44 18.72 5.54
CA ASN A 72 6.76 20.15 5.35
C ASN A 72 6.71 20.65 3.89
N ALA A 73 5.99 19.96 3.00
CA ALA A 73 5.84 20.32 1.60
C ALA A 73 4.39 20.14 1.13
N PRO A 74 3.94 20.88 0.11
CA PRO A 74 2.69 20.59 -0.58
C PRO A 74 2.70 19.19 -1.19
N ALA A 75 1.51 18.55 -1.26
CA ALA A 75 1.38 17.27 -1.94
C ALA A 75 1.72 17.39 -3.43
N LEU A 76 2.49 16.44 -3.95
CA LEU A 76 2.82 16.31 -5.36
C LEU A 76 1.94 15.22 -5.97
N CYS A 77 1.00 15.60 -6.84
CA CYS A 77 -0.03 14.71 -7.36
C CYS A 77 0.09 14.48 -8.87
N GLY A 78 -0.46 13.35 -9.33
CA GLY A 78 -0.42 12.91 -10.71
C GLY A 78 0.96 12.42 -11.14
N ARG A 79 1.05 11.93 -12.39
CA ARG A 79 2.31 11.39 -12.92
C ARG A 79 3.47 12.39 -12.87
N GLU A 80 3.20 13.65 -13.20
CA GLU A 80 4.22 14.71 -13.19
C GLU A 80 4.69 15.04 -11.77
N GLY A 81 3.76 15.12 -10.80
CA GLY A 81 4.09 15.38 -9.41
C GLY A 81 4.93 14.25 -8.80
N VAL A 82 4.55 12.99 -9.06
CA VAL A 82 5.32 11.81 -8.61
C VAL A 82 6.71 11.79 -9.26
N ALA A 83 6.79 12.05 -10.58
CA ALA A 83 8.08 12.11 -11.30
C ALA A 83 8.99 13.21 -10.73
N LYS A 84 8.42 14.39 -10.46
CA LYS A 84 9.15 15.50 -9.84
C LYS A 84 9.71 15.13 -8.48
N PHE A 85 8.90 14.49 -7.63
CA PHE A 85 9.35 14.07 -6.28
C PHE A 85 10.60 13.20 -6.37
N PHE A 86 10.59 12.16 -7.19
CA PHE A 86 11.73 11.25 -7.31
C PHE A 86 12.94 11.90 -7.97
N LYS A 87 12.72 12.76 -8.96
CA LYS A 87 13.79 13.53 -9.59
C LYS A 87 14.47 14.46 -8.57
N ASP A 88 13.70 15.21 -7.79
CA ASP A 88 14.24 16.12 -6.77
C ASP A 88 14.99 15.34 -5.68
N ALA A 89 14.47 14.18 -5.24
CA ALA A 89 15.14 13.31 -4.29
C ALA A 89 16.50 12.82 -4.81
N TYR A 90 16.58 12.52 -6.11
CA TYR A 90 17.82 12.09 -6.75
C TYR A 90 18.80 13.26 -6.96
N GLU A 91 18.35 14.34 -7.58
CA GLU A 91 19.22 15.44 -8.02
C GLU A 91 19.60 16.38 -6.89
N THR A 92 18.65 16.69 -6.00
CA THR A 92 18.81 17.68 -4.94
C THR A 92 18.96 17.04 -3.57
N GLY A 93 18.18 16.00 -3.27
CA GLY A 93 18.21 15.31 -2.00
C GLY A 93 19.38 14.34 -1.83
N GLY A 94 20.11 14.04 -2.89
CA GLY A 94 21.31 13.20 -2.85
C GLY A 94 21.06 11.74 -2.52
N VAL A 95 19.81 11.28 -2.54
CA VAL A 95 19.45 9.88 -2.28
C VAL A 95 19.98 9.00 -3.41
N ARG A 96 20.66 7.89 -3.07
CA ARG A 96 21.24 6.94 -4.02
C ARG A 96 20.90 5.48 -3.73
N SER A 97 20.26 5.21 -2.63
CA SER A 97 19.69 3.90 -2.31
C SER A 97 18.68 4.03 -1.19
N GLY A 98 17.91 2.99 -0.97
CA GLY A 98 16.97 2.95 0.13
C GLY A 98 16.44 1.55 0.39
N LYS A 99 15.71 1.46 1.48
CA LYS A 99 15.03 0.26 1.93
C LYS A 99 13.68 0.63 2.51
N THR A 100 12.65 -0.10 2.12
CA THR A 100 11.35 -0.11 2.77
C THR A 100 11.18 -1.42 3.54
N THR A 101 10.49 -1.34 4.67
CA THR A 101 10.13 -2.51 5.49
C THR A 101 8.65 -2.40 5.82
N THR A 102 7.84 -3.23 5.19
CA THR A 102 6.41 -3.37 5.51
C THR A 102 6.27 -3.96 6.92
N LEU A 103 5.53 -3.28 7.79
CA LEU A 103 5.16 -3.79 9.12
C LEU A 103 3.82 -4.52 9.05
N ASN A 104 2.81 -3.89 8.44
CA ASN A 104 1.47 -4.42 8.31
C ASN A 104 0.82 -3.99 7.00
N VAL A 105 -0.19 -4.75 6.55
CA VAL A 105 -1.13 -4.35 5.49
C VAL A 105 -2.54 -4.61 5.98
N TYR A 106 -3.36 -3.58 5.98
CA TYR A 106 -4.74 -3.56 6.47
C TYR A 106 -5.72 -3.40 5.34
N GLY A 107 -6.90 -4.02 5.46
CA GLY A 107 -7.99 -3.93 4.49
C GLY A 107 -8.57 -5.30 4.14
N ASP A 108 -9.46 -5.32 3.18
CA ASP A 108 -10.13 -6.55 2.69
C ASP A 108 -9.57 -7.05 1.34
N GLY A 109 -8.62 -6.31 0.75
CA GLY A 109 -8.00 -6.65 -0.53
C GLY A 109 -8.89 -6.43 -1.76
N GLN A 110 -10.01 -5.71 -1.64
CA GLN A 110 -10.92 -5.48 -2.77
C GLN A 110 -10.50 -4.27 -3.62
N GLU A 111 -10.63 -3.08 -3.11
CA GLU A 111 -10.35 -1.84 -3.84
C GLU A 111 -9.15 -1.09 -3.28
N PHE A 112 -9.07 -1.01 -1.96
CA PHE A 112 -8.00 -0.33 -1.25
C PHE A 112 -7.44 -1.20 -0.13
N VAL A 113 -6.14 -1.07 0.12
CA VAL A 113 -5.47 -1.55 1.33
C VAL A 113 -4.48 -0.50 1.81
N THR A 114 -4.24 -0.47 3.12
CA THR A 114 -3.25 0.44 3.72
C THR A 114 -2.02 -0.35 4.15
N GLU A 115 -0.85 0.05 3.66
CA GLU A 115 0.43 -0.43 4.13
C GLU A 115 1.00 0.51 5.18
N GLU A 116 1.48 -0.06 6.27
CA GLU A 116 2.26 0.59 7.31
C GLU A 116 3.70 0.09 7.24
N GLY A 117 4.66 1.00 7.29
CA GLY A 117 6.05 0.59 7.19
C GLY A 117 7.07 1.62 7.64
N LEU A 118 8.34 1.21 7.52
CA LEU A 118 9.52 2.01 7.80
C LEU A 118 10.34 2.19 6.52
N TYR A 119 11.01 3.33 6.40
CA TYR A 119 11.95 3.58 5.33
C TYR A 119 13.31 4.05 5.86
N GLN A 120 14.33 3.75 5.10
CA GLN A 120 15.68 4.31 5.23
C GLN A 120 16.20 4.65 3.84
N VAL A 121 16.82 5.82 3.68
CA VAL A 121 17.43 6.25 2.42
C VAL A 121 18.87 6.71 2.66
N PHE A 122 19.74 6.44 1.71
CA PHE A 122 21.17 6.61 1.81
C PHE A 122 21.74 7.38 0.63
N ASP A 123 22.83 8.10 0.84
CA ASP A 123 23.64 8.74 -0.22
C ASP A 123 24.56 7.74 -0.96
N ALA A 124 25.36 8.25 -1.88
CA ALA A 124 26.31 7.46 -2.67
C ALA A 124 27.42 6.81 -1.81
N ASN A 125 27.70 7.36 -0.64
CA ASN A 125 28.67 6.83 0.31
C ASN A 125 28.05 5.89 1.35
N LYS A 126 26.79 5.47 1.14
CA LYS A 126 25.99 4.65 2.07
C LYS A 126 25.75 5.33 3.44
N LYS A 127 25.88 6.64 3.50
CA LYS A 127 25.52 7.40 4.69
C LYS A 127 24.02 7.61 4.73
N LEU A 128 23.41 7.41 5.90
CA LEU A 128 21.98 7.61 6.11
C LEU A 128 21.61 9.08 5.88
N VAL A 129 20.78 9.35 4.88
CA VAL A 129 20.21 10.66 4.55
C VAL A 129 18.99 10.91 5.41
N ASP A 130 18.04 9.96 5.41
CA ASP A 130 16.82 10.03 6.19
C ASP A 130 16.29 8.64 6.55
N GLU A 131 15.49 8.58 7.62
CA GLU A 131 14.72 7.41 8.02
C GLU A 131 13.43 7.83 8.70
N GLY A 132 12.43 6.97 8.60
CA GLY A 132 11.14 7.27 9.19
C GLY A 132 10.12 6.17 8.99
N LYS A 133 8.86 6.58 9.01
CA LYS A 133 7.69 5.72 8.88
C LYS A 133 6.76 6.24 7.80
N PHE A 134 5.97 5.34 7.24
CA PHE A 134 5.00 5.69 6.21
C PHE A 134 3.67 4.96 6.39
N LEU A 135 2.64 5.57 5.83
CA LEU A 135 1.35 4.97 5.53
C LEU A 135 1.06 5.19 4.05
N ILE A 136 0.88 4.11 3.31
CA ILE A 136 0.52 4.14 1.91
C ILE A 136 -0.85 3.52 1.73
N LEU A 137 -1.78 4.27 1.14
CA LEU A 137 -3.04 3.74 0.64
C LEU A 137 -2.79 3.22 -0.78
N TRP A 138 -2.86 1.91 -0.95
CA TRP A 138 -2.76 1.23 -2.23
C TRP A 138 -4.14 1.10 -2.88
N LYS A 139 -4.22 1.29 -4.19
CA LYS A 139 -5.44 1.17 -4.99
C LYS A 139 -5.32 0.02 -5.98
N LYS A 140 -6.34 -0.84 -6.04
CA LYS A 140 -6.44 -1.86 -7.07
C LYS A 140 -6.87 -1.23 -8.38
N THR A 141 -6.07 -1.39 -9.42
CA THR A 141 -6.31 -0.87 -10.78
C THR A 141 -6.37 -2.01 -11.77
N LYS A 142 -6.71 -1.73 -13.04
CA LYS A 142 -6.62 -2.73 -14.12
C LYS A 142 -5.20 -3.28 -14.31
N ASP A 143 -4.18 -2.50 -13.93
CA ASP A 143 -2.75 -2.83 -14.05
C ASP A 143 -2.16 -3.35 -12.72
N GLY A 144 -3.01 -3.82 -11.80
CA GLY A 144 -2.65 -4.33 -10.48
C GLY A 144 -2.69 -3.27 -9.38
N TRP A 145 -2.09 -3.60 -8.25
CA TRP A 145 -2.00 -2.72 -7.10
C TRP A 145 -1.00 -1.59 -7.34
N LYS A 146 -1.42 -0.35 -7.08
CA LYS A 146 -0.63 0.86 -7.28
C LYS A 146 -0.63 1.71 -6.03
N ASP A 147 0.50 2.33 -5.71
CA ASP A 147 0.60 3.39 -4.72
C ASP A 147 -0.32 4.55 -5.11
N PHE A 148 -1.22 4.94 -4.22
CA PHE A 148 -2.25 5.95 -4.50
C PHE A 148 -2.13 7.19 -3.62
N ARG A 149 -1.91 6.99 -2.33
CA ARG A 149 -1.65 8.08 -1.38
C ARG A 149 -0.49 7.66 -0.50
N ASP A 150 0.66 8.25 -0.75
CA ASP A 150 1.89 8.00 -0.01
C ASP A 150 2.12 9.14 0.97
N SER A 151 2.07 8.84 2.25
CA SER A 151 2.35 9.78 3.33
C SER A 151 3.45 9.22 4.21
N PHE A 152 4.49 10.01 4.41
CA PHE A 152 5.62 9.62 5.26
C PHE A 152 6.04 10.73 6.20
N SER A 153 6.75 10.36 7.25
CA SER A 153 7.32 11.30 8.22
C SER A 153 8.71 10.86 8.63
N SER A 154 9.63 11.82 8.66
CA SER A 154 10.99 11.61 9.16
C SER A 154 11.01 11.43 10.68
N ASN A 155 11.90 10.56 11.16
CA ASN A 155 12.26 10.45 12.58
C ASN A 155 13.38 11.41 12.97
N ARG A 156 13.95 12.14 12.01
CA ARG A 156 15.04 13.10 12.26
C ARG A 156 14.47 14.46 12.62
N ILE A 157 15.02 15.07 13.65
CA ILE A 157 14.68 16.44 14.00
C ILE A 157 15.29 17.35 12.93
N GLN A 158 14.46 18.09 12.22
CA GLN A 158 14.94 19.18 11.36
C GLN A 158 15.52 20.29 12.24
N LYS A 159 16.78 20.61 12.02
CA LYS A 159 17.46 21.73 12.70
C LYS A 159 17.19 23.02 11.96
#